data_cbc04375dc8ca10c616b7515ef337b46
#
_entry.id   cbc04375dc8ca10c616b7515ef337b46
#
_cell.length_a   1.000
_cell.length_b   1.000
_cell.length_c   1.000
_cell.angle_alpha   90.00
_cell.angle_beta   90.00
_cell.angle_gamma   90.00
#
_symmetry.space_group_name_H-M   'P 1'
#
loop_
_entity.id
_entity.type
_entity.pdbx_description
1 polymer ?
#
loop_
_entity_poly.entity_id
_entity_poly.type
_entity_poly.pdbx_seq_one_letter_code
_entity_poly.pdbx_strand_id
1 'polypeptide(L)'
;MGSAPIKIAVLDMYDGAPNMGMRCIRNIINEWSNLRGHKIELNIYDTRGNCKIPDNSYDIYLSTGGPGSPLDSATEQWDVQYTKWLEHMLAIHKPVFLICHSFQIACRHFDLGKVCLRKSRQIGVLPVHSLIEDELFNGLEETFYAMESRSYQIIAPNDE
;
A
#
# COMPACT_ATOMS: atom_id res chain seq x y z
N MET A 1 1.64 1.23 34.06
CA MET A 1 0.52 1.69 33.23
C MET A 1 0.81 1.21 31.81
N GLY A 2 -0.06 0.36 31.22
CA GLY A 2 0.15 -0.09 29.85
C GLY A 2 -0.01 1.07 28.86
N SER A 3 0.88 1.18 27.88
CA SER A 3 0.74 2.12 26.79
C SER A 3 -0.59 1.90 26.03
N ALA A 4 -1.19 2.96 25.52
CA ALA A 4 -2.34 2.84 24.63
C ALA A 4 -1.99 1.94 23.42
N PRO A 5 -2.95 1.20 22.86
CA PRO A 5 -2.69 0.38 21.69
C PRO A 5 -2.35 1.27 20.47
N ILE A 6 -1.45 0.78 19.63
CA ILE A 6 -1.19 1.39 18.32
C ILE A 6 -2.34 1.01 17.39
N LYS A 7 -3.02 1.99 16.83
CA LYS A 7 -4.15 1.79 15.92
C LYS A 7 -3.70 1.74 14.48
N ILE A 8 -3.98 0.64 13.81
CA ILE A 8 -3.62 0.42 12.40
C ILE A 8 -4.89 0.21 11.58
N ALA A 9 -5.06 1.04 10.54
CA ALA A 9 -6.09 0.84 9.53
C ALA A 9 -5.49 0.18 8.28
N VAL A 10 -6.07 -0.92 7.84
CA VAL A 10 -5.73 -1.56 6.56
C VAL A 10 -6.86 -1.35 5.57
N LEU A 11 -6.56 -0.68 4.46
CA LEU A 11 -7.49 -0.50 3.34
C LEU A 11 -7.30 -1.69 2.38
N ASP A 12 -8.30 -2.56 2.35
CA ASP A 12 -8.29 -3.76 1.50
C ASP A 12 -8.77 -3.41 0.09
N MET A 13 -7.84 -3.55 -0.88
CA MET A 13 -8.07 -3.30 -2.31
C MET A 13 -8.30 -4.59 -3.11
N TYR A 14 -8.42 -5.75 -2.45
CA TYR A 14 -8.53 -7.03 -3.17
C TYR A 14 -9.92 -7.32 -3.73
N ASP A 15 -10.95 -6.56 -3.33
CA ASP A 15 -12.32 -6.71 -3.86
C ASP A 15 -12.85 -8.15 -3.71
N GLY A 16 -12.64 -8.73 -2.52
CA GLY A 16 -13.01 -10.11 -2.22
C GLY A 16 -12.19 -11.19 -2.95
N ALA A 17 -11.23 -10.81 -3.81
CA ALA A 17 -10.39 -11.79 -4.51
C ALA A 17 -9.51 -12.57 -3.53
N PRO A 18 -9.40 -13.90 -3.67
CA PRO A 18 -8.50 -14.72 -2.86
C PRO A 18 -7.06 -14.20 -2.98
N ASN A 19 -6.42 -13.93 -1.85
CA ASN A 19 -5.07 -13.40 -1.83
C ASN A 19 -4.29 -13.83 -0.60
N MET A 20 -2.96 -13.84 -0.73
CA MET A 20 -2.03 -14.11 0.37
C MET A 20 -1.59 -12.82 1.09
N GLY A 21 -1.76 -11.67 0.43
CA GLY A 21 -1.27 -10.38 0.91
C GLY A 21 -1.86 -10.01 2.26
N MET A 22 -3.17 -10.09 2.42
CA MET A 22 -3.85 -9.80 3.70
C MET A 22 -3.40 -10.73 4.82
N ARG A 23 -3.15 -12.02 4.51
CA ARG A 23 -2.61 -12.96 5.50
C ARG A 23 -1.20 -12.56 5.91
N CYS A 24 -0.33 -12.23 4.95
CA CYS A 24 1.04 -11.78 5.24
C CYS A 24 1.06 -10.50 6.07
N ILE A 25 0.24 -9.51 5.73
CA ILE A 25 0.11 -8.25 6.48
C ILE A 25 -0.28 -8.52 7.93
N ARG A 26 -1.32 -9.34 8.17
CA ARG A 26 -1.75 -9.71 9.53
C ARG A 26 -0.64 -10.41 10.30
N ASN A 27 0.07 -11.36 9.68
CA ASN A 27 1.15 -12.09 10.32
C ASN A 27 2.30 -11.16 10.71
N ILE A 28 2.75 -10.30 9.80
CA ILE A 28 3.83 -9.32 10.06
C ILE A 28 3.46 -8.40 11.23
N ILE A 29 2.24 -7.86 11.23
CA ILE A 29 1.76 -6.98 12.30
C ILE A 29 1.73 -7.73 13.64
N ASN A 30 1.23 -8.97 13.66
CA ASN A 30 1.16 -9.78 14.88
C ASN A 30 2.56 -10.16 15.40
N GLU A 31 3.46 -10.57 14.52
CA GLU A 31 4.85 -10.89 14.87
C GLU A 31 5.57 -9.66 15.44
N TRP A 32 5.43 -8.51 14.79
CA TRP A 32 6.00 -7.25 15.27
C TRP A 32 5.42 -6.87 16.65
N SER A 33 4.11 -6.97 16.83
CA SER A 33 3.42 -6.74 18.11
C SER A 33 4.03 -7.58 19.22
N ASN A 34 4.18 -8.89 18.97
CA ASN A 34 4.73 -9.83 19.95
C ASN A 34 6.20 -9.53 20.27
N LEU A 35 7.02 -9.25 19.25
CA LEU A 35 8.45 -8.97 19.41
C LEU A 35 8.70 -7.67 20.20
N ARG A 36 7.87 -6.67 20.00
CA ARG A 36 8.04 -5.35 20.62
C ARG A 36 7.20 -5.15 21.88
N GLY A 37 6.30 -6.07 22.20
CA GLY A 37 5.40 -5.98 23.36
C GLY A 37 4.36 -4.84 23.24
N HIS A 38 4.08 -4.37 22.03
CA HIS A 38 3.08 -3.35 21.78
C HIS A 38 1.70 -3.97 21.57
N LYS A 39 0.67 -3.41 22.20
CA LYS A 39 -0.71 -3.76 21.86
C LYS A 39 -1.10 -3.10 20.54
N ILE A 40 -1.75 -3.86 19.66
CA ILE A 40 -2.23 -3.35 18.37
C ILE A 40 -3.75 -3.49 18.29
N GLU A 41 -4.38 -2.44 17.82
CA GLU A 41 -5.77 -2.42 17.36
C GLU A 41 -5.77 -2.36 15.83
N LEU A 42 -6.08 -3.50 15.17
CA LEU A 42 -6.07 -3.63 13.72
C LEU A 42 -7.49 -3.64 13.18
N ASN A 43 -7.81 -2.65 12.34
CA ASN A 43 -9.09 -2.56 11.64
C ASN A 43 -8.90 -2.65 10.12
N ILE A 44 -9.78 -3.39 9.45
CA ILE A 44 -9.73 -3.62 8.00
C ILE A 44 -10.95 -3.00 7.34
N TYR A 45 -10.70 -2.23 6.29
CA TYR A 45 -11.70 -1.52 5.51
C TYR A 45 -11.76 -2.10 4.11
N ASP A 46 -12.91 -2.66 3.74
CA ASP A 46 -13.17 -3.08 2.36
C ASP A 46 -13.43 -1.85 1.49
N THR A 47 -12.36 -1.34 0.92
CA THR A 47 -12.37 -0.06 0.20
C THR A 47 -12.96 -0.21 -1.20
N ARG A 48 -12.67 -1.31 -1.91
CA ARG A 48 -13.21 -1.52 -3.26
C ARG A 48 -14.63 -2.07 -3.25
N GLY A 49 -14.88 -3.13 -2.49
CA GLY A 49 -16.17 -3.81 -2.50
C GLY A 49 -17.30 -2.99 -1.87
N ASN A 50 -17.01 -2.28 -0.78
CA ASN A 50 -18.01 -1.55 0.00
C ASN A 50 -17.73 -0.06 0.15
N CYS A 51 -16.77 0.50 -0.56
CA CYS A 51 -16.37 1.92 -0.48
C CYS A 51 -16.10 2.40 0.96
N LYS A 52 -15.58 1.51 1.83
CA LYS A 52 -15.29 1.86 3.22
C LYS A 52 -13.92 2.51 3.34
N ILE A 53 -13.91 3.69 3.91
CA ILE A 53 -12.69 4.49 4.14
C ILE A 53 -12.54 4.75 5.65
N PRO A 54 -11.33 4.59 6.24
CA PRO A 54 -11.07 4.92 7.63
C PRO A 54 -11.08 6.43 7.86
N ASP A 55 -11.43 6.83 9.08
CA ASP A 55 -11.22 8.20 9.55
C ASP A 55 -9.73 8.47 9.88
N ASN A 56 -9.42 9.66 10.39
CA ASN A 56 -8.05 10.07 10.71
C ASN A 56 -7.58 9.72 12.13
N SER A 57 -8.29 8.84 12.85
CA SER A 57 -8.00 8.49 14.25
C SER A 57 -6.93 7.41 14.42
N TYR A 58 -6.44 6.82 13.35
CA TYR A 58 -5.41 5.79 13.36
C TYR A 58 -4.00 6.40 13.37
N ASP A 59 -3.06 5.64 13.93
CA ASP A 59 -1.65 6.02 13.96
C ASP A 59 -0.95 5.68 12.65
N ILE A 60 -1.33 4.53 12.03
CA ILE A 60 -0.73 4.03 10.80
C ILE A 60 -1.85 3.59 9.84
N TYR A 61 -1.66 3.89 8.57
CA TYR A 61 -2.53 3.46 7.48
C TYR A 61 -1.72 2.63 6.48
N LEU A 62 -2.27 1.49 6.09
CA LEU A 62 -1.67 0.59 5.10
C LEU A 62 -2.71 0.29 4.04
N SER A 63 -2.41 0.62 2.79
CA SER A 63 -3.28 0.31 1.65
C SER A 63 -2.68 -0.81 0.81
N THR A 64 -3.47 -1.85 0.56
CA THR A 64 -2.97 -3.09 -0.03
C THR A 64 -2.82 -3.02 -1.55
N GLY A 65 -2.16 -4.02 -2.11
CA GLY A 65 -2.31 -4.37 -3.52
C GLY A 65 -3.72 -4.84 -3.84
N GLY A 66 -4.01 -5.01 -5.11
CA GLY A 66 -5.30 -5.49 -5.58
C GLY A 66 -5.26 -5.89 -7.05
N PRO A 67 -6.27 -6.63 -7.54
CA PRO A 67 -6.41 -6.97 -8.95
C PRO A 67 -6.90 -5.78 -9.79
N GLY A 68 -6.81 -5.92 -11.11
CA GLY A 68 -7.35 -4.96 -12.08
C GLY A 68 -6.36 -3.91 -12.54
N SER A 69 -6.87 -2.96 -13.32
CA SER A 69 -6.09 -1.86 -13.90
C SER A 69 -6.19 -0.60 -13.05
N PRO A 70 -5.06 -0.03 -12.62
CA PRO A 70 -5.07 1.25 -11.91
C PRO A 70 -5.46 2.43 -12.82
N LEU A 71 -5.55 2.22 -14.14
CA LEU A 71 -5.93 3.25 -15.10
C LEU A 71 -7.44 3.26 -15.34
N ASP A 72 -8.05 2.07 -15.41
CA ASP A 72 -9.47 1.93 -15.77
C ASP A 72 -10.40 2.29 -14.61
N SER A 73 -9.93 2.18 -13.36
CA SER A 73 -10.71 2.48 -12.17
C SER A 73 -10.92 3.98 -11.88
N ALA A 74 -10.24 4.88 -12.60
CA ALA A 74 -10.18 6.31 -12.28
C ALA A 74 -11.55 7.01 -12.15
N THR A 75 -12.61 6.46 -12.75
CA THR A 75 -13.97 6.99 -12.69
C THR A 75 -14.90 6.18 -11.77
N GLU A 76 -14.41 5.09 -11.19
CA GLU A 76 -15.18 4.28 -10.26
C GLU A 76 -15.36 4.99 -8.91
N GLN A 77 -16.51 4.82 -8.29
CA GLN A 77 -16.87 5.52 -7.06
C GLN A 77 -15.84 5.27 -5.93
N TRP A 78 -15.40 4.02 -5.76
CA TRP A 78 -14.44 3.68 -4.73
C TRP A 78 -13.07 4.35 -4.96
N ASP A 79 -12.62 4.45 -6.22
CA ASP A 79 -11.33 5.08 -6.58
C ASP A 79 -11.38 6.60 -6.33
N VAL A 80 -12.48 7.26 -6.74
CA VAL A 80 -12.71 8.68 -6.46
C VAL A 80 -12.76 8.98 -4.95
N GLN A 81 -13.38 8.12 -4.15
CA GLN A 81 -13.39 8.29 -2.70
C GLN A 81 -12.02 8.05 -2.08
N TYR A 82 -11.33 7.02 -2.56
CA TYR A 82 -9.99 6.66 -2.09
C TYR A 82 -8.96 7.76 -2.38
N THR A 83 -8.96 8.33 -3.59
CA THR A 83 -8.03 9.39 -3.97
C THR A 83 -8.29 10.68 -3.19
N LYS A 84 -9.54 11.06 -2.96
CA LYS A 84 -9.90 12.17 -2.06
C LYS A 84 -9.43 11.94 -0.63
N TRP A 85 -9.54 10.71 -0.14
CA TRP A 85 -9.01 10.35 1.17
C TRP A 85 -7.48 10.45 1.22
N LEU A 86 -6.77 10.01 0.17
CA LEU A 86 -5.31 10.18 0.07
C LEU A 86 -4.91 11.67 0.11
N GLU A 87 -5.61 12.53 -0.63
CA GLU A 87 -5.39 13.99 -0.58
C GLU A 87 -5.54 14.52 0.85
N HIS A 88 -6.59 14.09 1.55
CA HIS A 88 -6.82 14.48 2.93
C HIS A 88 -5.69 14.00 3.86
N MET A 89 -5.28 12.73 3.75
CA MET A 89 -4.18 12.17 4.56
C MET A 89 -2.86 12.92 4.32
N LEU A 90 -2.56 13.26 3.07
CA LEU A 90 -1.39 14.06 2.71
C LEU A 90 -1.47 15.47 3.34
N ALA A 91 -2.63 16.12 3.24
CA ALA A 91 -2.83 17.47 3.79
C ALA A 91 -2.66 17.54 5.32
N ILE A 92 -3.01 16.47 6.03
CA ILE A 92 -2.85 16.39 7.50
C ILE A 92 -1.57 15.65 7.93
N HIS A 93 -0.67 15.36 6.99
CA HIS A 93 0.61 14.68 7.22
C HIS A 93 0.50 13.32 7.94
N LYS A 94 -0.53 12.55 7.65
CA LYS A 94 -0.67 11.19 8.19
C LYS A 94 0.16 10.20 7.38
N PRO A 95 0.94 9.30 8.02
CA PRO A 95 1.71 8.30 7.31
C PRO A 95 0.79 7.25 6.68
N VAL A 96 0.94 7.04 5.38
CA VAL A 96 0.20 6.01 4.62
C VAL A 96 1.21 5.16 3.85
N PHE A 97 1.21 3.85 4.11
CA PHE A 97 2.02 2.90 3.36
C PHE A 97 1.21 2.28 2.22
N LEU A 98 1.67 2.46 0.98
CA LEU A 98 0.97 2.05 -0.22
C LEU A 98 1.65 0.85 -0.89
N ILE A 99 0.91 -0.22 -1.17
CA ILE A 99 1.45 -1.44 -1.77
C ILE A 99 0.88 -1.65 -3.18
N CYS A 100 1.77 -1.79 -4.17
CA CYS A 100 1.44 -2.23 -5.53
C CYS A 100 0.30 -1.42 -6.17
N HIS A 101 -0.91 -1.96 -6.22
CA HIS A 101 -2.06 -1.33 -6.87
C HIS A 101 -2.41 0.05 -6.26
N SER A 102 -2.43 0.16 -4.94
CA SER A 102 -2.68 1.43 -4.27
C SER A 102 -1.59 2.47 -4.52
N PHE A 103 -0.33 2.04 -4.61
CA PHE A 103 0.78 2.91 -5.01
C PHE A 103 0.65 3.39 -6.46
N GLN A 104 0.25 2.50 -7.36
CA GLN A 104 0.01 2.87 -8.78
C GLN A 104 -1.14 3.88 -8.92
N ILE A 105 -2.22 3.73 -8.14
CA ILE A 105 -3.31 4.70 -8.10
C ILE A 105 -2.80 6.07 -7.60
N ALA A 106 -2.03 6.08 -6.52
CA ALA A 106 -1.45 7.32 -5.99
C ALA A 106 -0.53 7.99 -7.02
N CYS A 107 0.36 7.24 -7.70
CA CYS A 107 1.22 7.77 -8.75
C CYS A 107 0.42 8.38 -9.90
N ARG A 108 -0.65 7.72 -10.35
CA ARG A 108 -1.57 8.27 -11.36
C ARG A 108 -2.24 9.55 -10.88
N HIS A 109 -2.74 9.55 -9.63
CA HIS A 109 -3.55 10.65 -9.11
C HIS A 109 -2.72 11.92 -8.85
N PHE A 110 -1.53 11.75 -8.27
CA PHE A 110 -0.64 12.86 -7.93
C PHE A 110 0.40 13.20 -9.01
N ASP A 111 0.31 12.54 -10.18
CA ASP A 111 1.26 12.74 -11.31
C ASP A 111 2.73 12.54 -10.90
N LEU A 112 2.97 11.47 -10.10
CA LEU A 112 4.31 11.12 -9.62
C LEU A 112 5.10 10.27 -10.62
N GLY A 113 4.52 9.97 -11.77
CA GLY A 113 5.10 9.18 -12.85
C GLY A 113 4.04 8.52 -13.71
N LYS A 114 4.43 8.12 -14.91
CA LYS A 114 3.54 7.50 -15.89
C LYS A 114 3.26 6.05 -15.53
N VAL A 115 2.03 5.77 -15.15
CA VAL A 115 1.57 4.40 -14.93
C VAL A 115 1.23 3.76 -16.27
N CYS A 116 1.85 2.64 -16.61
CA CYS A 116 1.61 1.95 -17.88
C CYS A 116 1.75 0.43 -17.75
N LEU A 117 1.21 -0.29 -18.73
CA LEU A 117 1.38 -1.74 -18.84
C LEU A 117 2.86 -2.09 -19.09
N ARG A 118 3.33 -3.14 -18.45
CA ARG A 118 4.62 -3.77 -18.75
C ARG A 118 4.52 -4.56 -20.06
N LYS A 119 5.63 -4.73 -20.75
CA LYS A 119 5.72 -5.61 -21.92
C LYS A 119 5.41 -7.08 -21.59
N SER A 120 5.73 -7.50 -20.38
CA SER A 120 5.41 -8.82 -19.84
C SER A 120 5.05 -8.72 -18.36
N ARG A 121 4.13 -9.58 -17.91
CA ARG A 121 3.81 -9.68 -16.48
C ARG A 121 5.02 -10.18 -15.71
N GLN A 122 5.34 -9.53 -14.62
CA GLN A 122 6.43 -9.90 -13.73
C GLN A 122 5.87 -10.70 -12.55
N ILE A 123 6.35 -11.93 -12.37
CA ILE A 123 5.94 -12.82 -11.26
C ILE A 123 7.19 -13.53 -10.75
N GLY A 124 7.38 -13.54 -9.44
CA GLY A 124 8.47 -14.27 -8.80
C GLY A 124 9.11 -13.50 -7.66
N VAL A 125 10.15 -14.09 -7.08
CA VAL A 125 11.03 -13.43 -6.11
C VAL A 125 12.15 -12.78 -6.90
N LEU A 126 12.19 -11.46 -6.90
CA LEU A 126 13.06 -10.68 -7.76
C LEU A 126 13.93 -9.72 -6.94
N PRO A 127 15.13 -9.36 -7.42
CA PRO A 127 15.97 -8.39 -6.76
C PRO A 127 15.35 -7.00 -6.85
N VAL A 128 15.40 -6.29 -5.74
CA VAL A 128 15.05 -4.87 -5.61
C VAL A 128 16.30 -4.14 -5.18
N HIS A 129 16.62 -3.06 -5.88
CA HIS A 129 17.78 -2.22 -5.57
C HIS A 129 17.31 -0.93 -4.90
N SER A 130 17.89 -0.60 -3.75
CA SER A 130 17.72 0.71 -3.15
C SER A 130 18.53 1.73 -3.94
N LEU A 131 17.88 2.78 -4.44
CA LEU A 131 18.55 3.85 -5.19
C LEU A 131 18.96 5.04 -4.32
N ILE A 132 18.39 5.12 -3.12
CA ILE A 132 18.65 6.20 -2.15
C ILE A 132 18.73 5.60 -0.74
N GLU A 133 19.42 6.27 0.15
CA GLU A 133 19.35 5.99 1.59
C GLU A 133 18.03 6.53 2.14
N ASP A 134 17.27 5.68 2.84
CA ASP A 134 16.03 6.04 3.50
C ASP A 134 15.89 5.20 4.78
N GLU A 135 15.31 5.77 5.83
CA GLU A 135 15.08 5.08 7.09
C GLU A 135 14.21 3.82 6.95
N LEU A 136 13.33 3.77 5.96
CA LEU A 136 12.50 2.61 5.64
C LEU A 136 13.33 1.38 5.22
N PHE A 137 14.55 1.59 4.73
CA PHE A 137 15.47 0.53 4.31
C PHE A 137 16.48 0.12 5.38
N ASN A 138 16.42 0.71 6.58
CA ASN A 138 17.32 0.36 7.67
C ASN A 138 17.23 -1.12 8.02
N GLY A 139 18.37 -1.81 7.90
CA GLY A 139 18.49 -3.25 8.15
C GLY A 139 18.26 -4.12 6.90
N LEU A 140 18.01 -3.53 5.75
CA LEU A 140 18.03 -4.21 4.45
C LEU A 140 19.39 -3.96 3.77
N GLU A 141 19.83 -4.91 2.95
CA GLU A 141 20.98 -4.74 2.07
C GLU A 141 20.59 -3.82 0.89
N GLU A 142 21.56 -3.20 0.21
CA GLU A 142 21.34 -2.38 -0.98
C GLU A 142 20.54 -3.13 -2.05
N THR A 143 20.73 -4.44 -2.13
CA THR A 143 19.94 -5.33 -2.97
C THR A 143 19.26 -6.36 -2.09
N PHE A 144 17.95 -6.36 -2.07
CA PHE A 144 17.14 -7.36 -1.38
C PHE A 144 16.15 -8.03 -2.32
N TYR A 145 15.55 -9.14 -1.90
CA TYR A 145 14.61 -9.89 -2.75
C TYR A 145 13.19 -9.69 -2.24
N ALA A 146 12.29 -9.38 -3.17
CA ALA A 146 10.87 -9.24 -2.88
C ALA A 146 10.01 -10.08 -3.83
N MET A 147 8.87 -10.56 -3.30
CA MET A 147 7.86 -11.23 -4.13
C MET A 147 7.12 -10.20 -4.96
N GLU A 148 7.17 -10.36 -6.26
CA GLU A 148 6.45 -9.51 -7.21
C GLU A 148 5.37 -10.28 -7.96
N SER A 149 4.24 -9.63 -8.21
CA SER A 149 3.17 -10.09 -9.11
C SER A 149 2.49 -8.86 -9.70
N ARG A 150 3.04 -8.32 -10.79
CA ARG A 150 2.55 -7.06 -11.37
C ARG A 150 2.52 -7.05 -12.89
N SER A 151 1.47 -6.43 -13.43
CA SER A 151 1.29 -6.17 -14.85
C SER A 151 1.58 -4.72 -15.23
N TYR A 152 1.60 -3.81 -14.27
CA TYR A 152 1.84 -2.39 -14.46
C TYR A 152 3.20 -1.98 -13.90
N GLN A 153 3.74 -0.91 -14.44
CA GLN A 153 4.95 -0.23 -13.97
C GLN A 153 4.71 1.27 -13.91
N ILE A 154 5.60 1.94 -13.19
CA ILE A 154 5.65 3.41 -13.12
C ILE A 154 6.98 3.82 -13.76
N ILE A 155 6.91 4.75 -14.70
CA ILE A 155 8.07 5.37 -15.34
C ILE A 155 8.21 6.76 -14.74
N ALA A 156 9.39 7.08 -14.22
CA ALA A 156 9.66 8.41 -13.68
C ALA A 156 9.52 9.49 -14.78
N PRO A 157 9.12 10.72 -14.44
CA PRO A 157 8.88 11.79 -15.43
C PRO A 157 10.11 12.16 -16.28
N ASN A 158 11.32 11.84 -15.81
CA ASN A 158 12.58 12.21 -16.47
C ASN A 158 13.24 11.05 -17.26
N ASP A 159 12.56 9.92 -17.38
CA ASP A 159 13.08 8.71 -18.05
C ASP A 159 12.52 8.54 -19.49
N GLU A 160 11.97 9.60 -20.09
CA GLU A 160 11.49 9.65 -21.49
C GLU A 160 12.55 10.13 -22.47
#